data_93a75f8ce2c196faf41d0dd3ccd4fe4c
#
_entry.id   93a75f8ce2c196faf41d0dd3ccd4fe4c
#
_cell.length_a   1.000
_cell.length_b   1.000
_cell.length_c   1.000
_cell.angle_alpha   90.00
_cell.angle_beta   90.00
_cell.angle_gamma   90.00
#
_symmetry.space_group_name_H-M   'P 1'
#
loop_
_entity.id
_entity.type
_entity.pdbx_description
1 polymer ?
#
loop_
_entity_poly.entity_id
_entity_poly.type
_entity_poly.pdbx_seq_one_letter_code
_entity_poly.pdbx_strand_id
1 'polypeptide(L)'
;DELAALIERFHTTEPADVACMERSLRKILNRDSRFAIQTVSGLLLVRCEEIFLFQFLGDQRCWQIVLTSRTTHKLKMGTTAKDLLSINNTFVQISQDCIVNLTYLMFIENKTLRCEFYPPFQEEERIASHRYFKQLRERLDII
;
A
#
# COMPACT_ATOMS: atom_id res chain seq x y z
N ASP A 1 30.43 11.59 -5.39
CA ASP A 1 29.09 11.10 -5.04
C ASP A 1 28.12 11.30 -6.21
N GLU A 2 27.57 10.22 -6.73
CA GLU A 2 26.62 10.26 -7.86
C GLU A 2 25.38 11.10 -7.57
N LEU A 3 24.90 11.06 -6.33
CA LEU A 3 23.74 11.83 -5.93
C LEU A 3 24.01 13.33 -6.00
N ALA A 4 25.15 13.77 -5.52
CA ALA A 4 25.54 15.16 -5.57
C ALA A 4 25.72 15.64 -7.02
N ALA A 5 26.30 14.81 -7.87
CA ALA A 5 26.46 15.12 -9.29
C ALA A 5 25.11 15.26 -10.01
N LEU A 6 24.14 14.41 -9.68
CA LEU A 6 22.80 14.48 -10.23
C LEU A 6 22.09 15.76 -9.80
N ILE A 7 22.20 16.12 -8.54
CA ILE A 7 21.59 17.34 -7.99
C ILE A 7 22.19 18.57 -8.66
N GLU A 8 23.51 18.61 -8.85
CA GLU A 8 24.18 19.72 -9.54
C GLU A 8 23.68 19.89 -10.97
N ARG A 9 23.43 18.79 -11.68
CA ARG A 9 22.88 18.86 -13.04
C ARG A 9 21.54 19.56 -13.07
N PHE A 10 20.71 19.37 -12.07
CA PHE A 10 19.38 19.95 -12.00
C PHE A 10 19.37 21.43 -11.63
N HIS A 11 20.47 21.96 -11.10
CA HIS A 11 20.59 23.39 -10.79
C HIS A 11 20.57 24.27 -12.04
N THR A 12 20.75 23.68 -13.22
CA THR A 12 20.69 24.44 -14.49
C THR A 12 19.26 24.52 -15.05
N THR A 13 18.30 23.82 -14.43
CA THR A 13 16.90 23.82 -14.84
C THR A 13 16.08 24.79 -13.99
N GLU A 14 14.80 24.96 -14.35
CA GLU A 14 13.90 25.83 -13.61
C GLU A 14 13.67 25.32 -12.18
N PRO A 15 13.52 26.22 -11.18
CA PRO A 15 13.36 25.81 -9.77
C PRO A 15 12.21 24.83 -9.51
N ALA A 16 11.08 24.98 -10.22
CA ALA A 16 9.93 24.08 -10.08
C ALA A 16 10.26 22.67 -10.54
N ASP A 17 10.99 22.54 -11.66
CA ASP A 17 11.41 21.25 -12.20
C ASP A 17 12.45 20.59 -11.31
N VAL A 18 13.36 21.38 -10.77
CA VAL A 18 14.38 20.89 -9.84
C VAL A 18 13.71 20.31 -8.59
N ALA A 19 12.74 21.00 -8.00
CA ALA A 19 12.04 20.53 -6.80
C ALA A 19 11.27 19.23 -7.08
N CYS A 20 10.64 19.12 -8.25
CA CYS A 20 9.93 17.90 -8.66
C CYS A 20 10.90 16.74 -8.84
N MET A 21 12.02 16.97 -9.49
CA MET A 21 13.05 15.94 -9.73
C MET A 21 13.70 15.49 -8.42
N GLU A 22 13.97 16.42 -7.50
CA GLU A 22 14.52 16.07 -6.19
C GLU A 22 13.58 15.16 -5.41
N ARG A 23 12.29 15.44 -5.43
CA ARG A 23 11.29 14.59 -4.78
C ARG A 23 11.24 13.20 -5.40
N SER A 24 11.30 13.12 -6.74
CA SER A 24 11.32 11.84 -7.44
C SER A 24 12.57 11.04 -7.12
N LEU A 25 13.73 11.69 -7.08
CA LEU A 25 14.99 11.05 -6.73
C LEU A 25 14.97 10.52 -5.30
N ARG A 26 14.40 11.29 -4.36
CA ARG A 26 14.26 10.86 -2.98
C ARG A 26 13.40 9.60 -2.87
N LYS A 27 12.31 9.52 -3.64
CA LYS A 27 11.46 8.34 -3.66
C LYS A 27 12.20 7.11 -4.18
N ILE A 28 13.04 7.29 -5.19
CA ILE A 28 13.82 6.21 -5.78
C ILE A 28 14.93 5.75 -4.83
N LEU A 29 15.66 6.70 -4.25
CA LEU A 29 16.82 6.43 -3.41
C LEU A 29 16.46 6.00 -2.00
N ASN A 30 15.31 6.43 -1.50
CA ASN A 30 14.83 6.12 -0.16
C ASN A 30 13.60 5.22 -0.22
N ARG A 31 13.72 4.06 -0.89
CA ARG A 31 12.63 3.08 -1.00
C ARG A 31 12.11 2.64 0.35
N ASP A 32 12.99 2.67 1.37
CA ASP A 32 12.64 2.28 2.73
C ASP A 32 12.19 3.47 3.57
N SER A 33 12.05 4.65 2.97
CA SER A 33 11.56 5.82 3.67
C SER A 33 10.14 5.61 4.15
N ARG A 34 9.88 6.15 5.34
CA ARG A 34 8.53 6.16 5.86
C ARG A 34 7.68 7.16 5.10
N PHE A 35 6.42 6.83 4.94
CA PHE A 35 5.42 7.78 4.51
C PHE A 35 4.39 7.97 5.62
N ALA A 36 3.60 9.02 5.50
CA ALA A 36 2.68 9.41 6.56
C ALA A 36 1.24 9.14 6.13
N ILE A 37 0.49 8.49 7.01
CA ILE A 37 -0.93 8.24 6.80
C ILE A 37 -1.70 8.93 7.92
N GLN A 38 -2.68 9.75 7.56
CA GLN A 38 -3.50 10.44 8.53
C GLN A 38 -4.51 9.48 9.14
N THR A 39 -4.44 9.31 10.44
CA THR A 39 -5.43 8.54 11.22
C THR A 39 -6.36 9.49 11.96
N VAL A 40 -7.39 8.93 12.60
CA VAL A 40 -8.32 9.74 13.38
C VAL A 40 -7.67 10.36 14.63
N SER A 41 -6.59 9.76 15.12
CA SER A 41 -5.92 10.21 16.34
C SER A 41 -4.56 10.86 16.11
N GLY A 42 -4.03 10.78 14.90
CA GLY A 42 -2.70 11.35 14.64
C GLY A 42 -2.12 10.91 13.31
N LEU A 43 -0.87 11.24 13.10
CA LEU A 43 -0.14 10.95 11.88
C LEU A 43 0.69 9.68 12.08
N LEU A 44 0.40 8.65 11.31
CA LEU A 44 1.09 7.37 11.39
C LEU A 44 2.23 7.37 10.37
N LEU A 45 3.44 7.16 10.85
CA LEU A 45 4.64 7.07 10.00
C LEU A 45 5.02 5.61 9.82
N VAL A 46 4.91 5.10 8.61
CA VAL A 46 5.12 3.68 8.33
C VAL A 46 5.89 3.47 7.03
N ARG A 47 6.51 2.30 6.93
CA ARG A 47 7.07 1.80 5.68
C ARG A 47 6.07 0.85 5.04
N CYS A 48 6.19 0.69 3.74
CA CYS A 48 5.29 -0.19 2.98
C CYS A 48 5.27 -1.62 3.54
N GLU A 49 6.44 -2.17 3.87
CA GLU A 49 6.55 -3.54 4.40
C GLU A 49 5.99 -3.70 5.81
N GLU A 50 5.69 -2.62 6.50
CA GLU A 50 5.06 -2.65 7.82
C GLU A 50 3.54 -2.75 7.74
N ILE A 51 2.97 -2.61 6.55
CA ILE A 51 1.52 -2.64 6.34
C ILE A 51 1.11 -4.03 5.87
N PHE A 52 0.25 -4.70 6.63
CA PHE A 52 -0.29 -5.99 6.27
C PHE A 52 -1.48 -5.84 5.32
N LEU A 53 -2.51 -5.11 5.75
CA LEU A 53 -3.70 -4.88 4.92
C LEU A 53 -4.47 -3.67 5.41
N PHE A 54 -5.46 -3.26 4.61
CA PHE A 54 -6.45 -2.25 4.98
C PHE A 54 -7.81 -2.93 4.97
N GLN A 55 -8.59 -2.68 6.01
CA GLN A 55 -9.94 -3.23 6.17
C GLN A 55 -10.95 -2.08 6.28
N PHE A 56 -12.00 -2.14 5.49
CA PHE A 56 -13.10 -1.16 5.62
C PHE A 56 -14.05 -1.61 6.73
N LEU A 57 -14.32 -0.69 7.64
CA LEU A 57 -15.23 -0.91 8.76
C LEU A 57 -16.60 -0.33 8.39
N GLY A 58 -17.52 -1.18 7.95
CA GLY A 58 -18.81 -0.75 7.42
C GLY A 58 -19.67 0.01 8.41
N ASP A 59 -19.63 -0.37 9.68
CA ASP A 59 -20.40 0.28 10.75
C ASP A 59 -19.89 1.68 11.07
N GLN A 60 -18.60 1.92 10.89
CA GLN A 60 -17.94 3.20 11.17
C GLN A 60 -17.65 4.01 9.91
N ARG A 61 -17.87 3.42 8.75
CA ARG A 61 -17.65 4.03 7.43
C ARG A 61 -16.25 4.60 7.26
N CYS A 62 -15.24 3.89 7.74
CA CYS A 62 -13.85 4.29 7.58
C CYS A 62 -12.97 3.08 7.34
N TRP A 63 -11.82 3.34 6.73
CA TRP A 63 -10.79 2.33 6.55
C TRP A 63 -9.95 2.22 7.81
N GLN A 64 -9.46 1.01 8.06
CA GLN A 64 -8.55 0.71 9.15
C GLN A 64 -7.29 0.12 8.55
N ILE A 65 -6.12 0.61 8.98
CA ILE A 65 -4.85 -0.01 8.62
C ILE A 65 -4.51 -1.09 9.65
N VAL A 66 -4.06 -2.23 9.16
CA VAL A 66 -3.56 -3.32 10.01
C VAL A 66 -2.08 -3.49 9.71
N LEU A 67 -1.27 -3.25 10.71
CA LEU A 67 0.19 -3.35 10.57
C LEU A 67 0.66 -4.77 10.81
N THR A 68 1.89 -5.06 10.37
CA THR A 68 2.50 -6.37 10.60
C THR A 68 2.69 -6.69 12.07
N SER A 69 2.77 -5.67 12.92
CA SER A 69 2.79 -5.81 14.38
C SER A 69 1.44 -6.17 14.98
N ARG A 70 0.40 -6.25 14.13
CA ARG A 70 -1.02 -6.47 14.50
C ARG A 70 -1.66 -5.28 15.19
N THR A 71 -0.99 -4.13 15.20
CA THR A 71 -1.55 -2.88 15.65
C THR A 71 -2.47 -2.33 14.56
N THR A 72 -3.58 -1.74 14.96
CA THR A 72 -4.55 -1.17 14.03
C THR A 72 -4.79 0.29 14.31
N HIS A 73 -5.09 1.05 13.25
CA HIS A 73 -5.43 2.47 13.36
C HIS A 73 -6.57 2.78 12.40
N LYS A 74 -7.55 3.53 12.88
CA LYS A 74 -8.63 4.00 12.01
C LYS A 74 -8.13 5.19 11.21
N LEU A 75 -8.36 5.16 9.92
CA LEU A 75 -7.90 6.22 9.03
C LEU A 75 -8.87 7.39 9.03
N LYS A 76 -8.37 8.54 8.59
CA LYS A 76 -9.17 9.76 8.46
C LYS A 76 -10.46 9.49 7.70
N MET A 77 -11.56 10.06 8.16
CA MET A 77 -12.84 9.97 7.46
C MET A 77 -12.72 10.56 6.04
N GLY A 78 -13.34 9.88 5.10
CA GLY A 78 -13.23 10.29 3.70
C GLY A 78 -12.08 9.67 2.94
N THR A 79 -11.19 8.93 3.60
CA THR A 79 -10.16 8.15 2.91
C THR A 79 -10.84 7.07 2.05
N THR A 80 -10.46 6.99 0.78
CA THR A 80 -11.07 6.06 -0.18
C THR A 80 -10.12 4.92 -0.50
N ALA A 81 -10.67 3.84 -1.06
CA ALA A 81 -9.86 2.73 -1.56
C ALA A 81 -8.84 3.20 -2.58
N LYS A 82 -9.24 4.12 -3.46
CA LYS A 82 -8.36 4.68 -4.48
C LYS A 82 -7.15 5.38 -3.85
N ASP A 83 -7.36 6.13 -2.76
CA ASP A 83 -6.28 6.78 -2.03
C ASP A 83 -5.27 5.74 -1.53
N LEU A 84 -5.76 4.64 -0.96
CA LEU A 84 -4.91 3.59 -0.40
C LEU A 84 -4.17 2.81 -1.48
N LEU A 85 -4.83 2.53 -2.59
CA LEU A 85 -4.21 1.82 -3.70
C LEU A 85 -3.11 2.65 -4.38
N SER A 86 -3.17 3.97 -4.26
CA SER A 86 -2.18 4.86 -4.85
C SER A 86 -0.87 4.94 -4.05
N ILE A 87 -0.85 4.42 -2.82
CA ILE A 87 0.33 4.48 -1.96
C ILE A 87 1.49 3.69 -2.56
N ASN A 88 1.22 2.47 -3.02
CA ASN A 88 2.24 1.61 -3.62
C ASN A 88 1.56 0.54 -4.48
N ASN A 89 2.25 0.09 -5.52
CA ASN A 89 1.76 -0.96 -6.43
C ASN A 89 1.60 -2.32 -5.75
N THR A 90 2.18 -2.52 -4.58
CA THR A 90 2.03 -3.79 -3.85
C THR A 90 0.67 -3.94 -3.19
N PHE A 91 -0.10 -2.85 -3.08
CA PHE A 91 -1.44 -2.92 -2.50
C PHE A 91 -2.46 -3.26 -3.59
N VAL A 92 -3.21 -4.31 -3.34
CA VAL A 92 -4.25 -4.77 -4.27
C VAL A 92 -5.55 -4.97 -3.52
N GLN A 93 -6.65 -4.62 -4.17
CA GLN A 93 -7.97 -4.81 -3.60
C GLN A 93 -8.44 -6.23 -3.91
N ILE A 94 -8.85 -6.96 -2.88
CA ILE A 94 -9.36 -8.33 -3.04
C ILE A 94 -10.88 -8.39 -2.87
N SER A 95 -11.45 -7.37 -2.22
CA SER A 95 -12.90 -7.25 -2.07
C SER A 95 -13.24 -5.77 -1.88
N GLN A 96 -14.52 -5.45 -1.86
CA GLN A 96 -14.97 -4.08 -1.69
C GLN A 96 -14.44 -3.45 -0.39
N ASP A 97 -14.21 -4.26 0.62
CA ASP A 97 -13.83 -3.82 1.96
C ASP A 97 -12.43 -4.26 2.40
N CYS A 98 -11.62 -4.81 1.51
CA CYS A 98 -10.28 -5.28 1.89
C CYS A 98 -9.24 -5.02 0.80
N ILE A 99 -8.13 -4.41 1.20
CA ILE A 99 -6.95 -4.18 0.37
C ILE A 99 -5.79 -4.84 1.07
N VAL A 100 -5.08 -5.74 0.38
CA VAL A 100 -3.97 -6.48 0.98
C VAL A 100 -2.64 -6.05 0.37
N ASN A 101 -1.57 -6.24 1.14
CA ASN A 101 -0.21 -6.09 0.64
C ASN A 101 0.19 -7.41 -0.01
N LEU A 102 0.46 -7.39 -1.32
CA LEU A 102 0.87 -8.58 -2.07
C LEU A 102 2.07 -9.29 -1.47
N THR A 103 2.94 -8.54 -0.78
CA THR A 103 4.12 -9.10 -0.13
C THR A 103 3.76 -10.26 0.80
N TYR A 104 2.59 -10.19 1.43
CA TYR A 104 2.17 -11.19 2.42
C TYR A 104 1.13 -12.17 1.91
N LEU A 105 0.61 -11.94 0.71
CA LEU A 105 -0.38 -12.83 0.11
C LEU A 105 0.34 -13.99 -0.57
N MET A 106 0.00 -15.21 -0.16
CA MET A 106 0.65 -16.42 -0.65
C MET A 106 -0.18 -17.17 -1.66
N PHE A 107 -1.48 -17.29 -1.43
CA PHE A 107 -2.33 -18.19 -2.21
C PHE A 107 -3.78 -17.73 -2.20
N ILE A 108 -4.46 -17.88 -3.32
CA ILE A 108 -5.91 -17.63 -3.42
C ILE A 108 -6.53 -18.89 -4.04
N GLU A 109 -7.41 -19.55 -3.30
CA GLU A 109 -8.07 -20.77 -3.75
C GLU A 109 -9.08 -20.45 -4.85
N ASN A 110 -9.06 -21.19 -5.95
CA ASN A 110 -9.84 -20.90 -7.15
C ASN A 110 -11.37 -20.92 -6.96
N LYS A 111 -11.87 -21.82 -6.13
CA LYS A 111 -13.32 -22.00 -5.97
C LYS A 111 -13.91 -21.11 -4.90
N THR A 112 -13.27 -21.11 -3.75
CA THR A 112 -13.76 -20.37 -2.57
C THR A 112 -13.27 -18.94 -2.54
N LEU A 113 -12.20 -18.62 -3.29
CA LEU A 113 -11.48 -17.33 -3.28
C LEU A 113 -10.92 -16.98 -1.92
N ARG A 114 -10.70 -18.00 -1.10
CA ARG A 114 -10.07 -17.83 0.21
C ARG A 114 -8.61 -17.49 0.02
N CYS A 115 -8.18 -16.44 0.70
CA CYS A 115 -6.81 -15.94 0.65
C CYS A 115 -6.00 -16.50 1.81
N GLU A 116 -4.80 -16.99 1.50
CA GLU A 116 -3.84 -17.47 2.49
C GLU A 116 -2.63 -16.56 2.49
N PHE A 117 -2.07 -16.33 3.67
CA PHE A 117 -0.96 -15.40 3.84
C PHE A 117 0.29 -16.13 4.36
N TYR A 118 1.46 -15.56 4.05
CA TYR A 118 2.73 -16.07 4.57
C TYR A 118 2.81 -15.93 6.09
N PRO A 119 3.53 -16.82 6.77
CA PRO A 119 3.77 -16.66 8.21
C PRO A 119 4.38 -15.29 8.51
N PRO A 120 4.02 -14.65 9.62
CA PRO A 120 3.22 -15.15 10.74
C PRO A 120 1.71 -14.93 10.58
N PHE A 121 1.22 -14.66 9.37
CA PHE A 121 -0.18 -14.31 9.12
C PHE A 121 -1.02 -15.48 8.60
N GLN A 122 -0.55 -16.71 8.76
CA GLN A 122 -1.24 -17.88 8.24
C GLN A 122 -2.60 -18.14 8.89
N GLU A 123 -2.88 -17.55 10.03
CA GLU A 123 -4.18 -17.68 10.71
C GLU A 123 -5.21 -16.67 10.21
N GLU A 124 -4.78 -15.66 9.49
CA GLU A 124 -5.70 -14.65 8.97
C GLU A 124 -6.51 -15.21 7.82
N GLU A 125 -7.82 -14.96 7.86
CA GLU A 125 -8.73 -15.40 6.82
C GLU A 125 -9.35 -14.20 6.12
N ARG A 126 -9.27 -14.19 4.79
CA ARG A 126 -9.94 -13.21 3.95
C ARG A 126 -10.45 -13.94 2.72
N ILE A 127 -11.59 -13.48 2.23
CA ILE A 127 -12.19 -14.07 1.02
C ILE A 127 -12.27 -12.97 -0.02
N ALA A 128 -11.68 -13.22 -1.19
CA ALA A 128 -11.75 -12.28 -2.32
C ALA A 128 -13.12 -12.37 -2.98
N SER A 129 -13.53 -11.28 -3.62
CA SER A 129 -14.71 -11.32 -4.48
C SER A 129 -14.30 -11.71 -5.90
N HIS A 130 -15.24 -12.28 -6.66
CA HIS A 130 -14.98 -12.68 -8.05
C HIS A 130 -14.54 -11.51 -8.91
N ARG A 131 -15.16 -10.36 -8.72
CA ARG A 131 -14.85 -9.14 -9.47
C ARG A 131 -13.40 -8.70 -9.26
N TYR A 132 -12.97 -8.62 -8.02
CA TYR A 132 -11.63 -8.16 -7.70
C TYR A 132 -10.57 -9.22 -7.98
N PHE A 133 -10.92 -10.48 -7.84
CA PHE A 133 -10.04 -11.59 -8.22
C PHE A 133 -9.73 -11.55 -9.71
N LYS A 134 -10.75 -11.30 -10.53
CA LYS A 134 -10.58 -11.14 -11.98
C LYS A 134 -9.64 -9.98 -12.31
N GLN A 135 -9.84 -8.83 -11.66
CA GLN A 135 -8.99 -7.67 -11.86
C GLN A 135 -7.54 -7.94 -11.44
N LEU A 136 -7.36 -8.65 -10.34
CA LEU A 136 -6.03 -9.03 -9.87
C LEU A 136 -5.32 -9.95 -10.86
N ARG A 137 -6.02 -10.93 -11.41
CA ARG A 137 -5.47 -11.83 -12.41
C ARG A 137 -5.01 -11.08 -13.67
N GLU A 138 -5.73 -10.06 -14.07
CA GLU A 138 -5.36 -9.24 -15.23
C GLU A 138 -4.09 -8.41 -14.98
N ARG A 139 -3.82 -8.06 -13.73
CA ARG A 139 -2.61 -7.29 -13.36
C ARG A 139 -1.38 -8.14 -13.19
N LEU A 140 -1.52 -9.39 -12.80
CA LEU A 140 -0.39 -10.26 -12.48
C LEU A 140 0.06 -11.06 -13.71
N ASP A 141 1.37 -11.29 -13.79
CA ASP A 141 1.94 -12.22 -14.76
C ASP A 141 1.69 -13.64 -14.27
N ILE A 142 0.75 -14.33 -14.93
CA ILE A 142 0.37 -15.68 -14.55
C ILE A 142 1.11 -16.69 -15.43
N ILE A 143 1.83 -17.54 -14.78
CA ILE A 143 2.62 -18.60 -15.46
C ILE A 143 1.81 -19.87 -15.57
#